data_01f100dcc5442c424050bbdc8904c7b9
#
_entry.id   01f100dcc5442c424050bbdc8904c7b9
#
_cell.length_a   1.000
_cell.length_b   1.000
_cell.length_c   1.000
_cell.angle_alpha   90.00
_cell.angle_beta   90.00
_cell.angle_gamma   90.00
#
_symmetry.space_group_name_H-M   'P 1'
#
loop_
_entity.id
_entity.type
_entity.pdbx_description
1 polymer ?
#
loop_
_entity_poly.entity_id
_entity_poly.type
_entity_poly.pdbx_seq_one_letter_code
_entity_poly.pdbx_strand_id
1 'polypeptide(L)'
;FPVDELLLFGSPNSAGRTYIFKGRDYEVKLLQENDDFRGVDVAFVSAGGSASKRYAETITKHGAVMIDNSSAFRMEDDVPLVVPECNAEDALNRPRGIIANPNCTTIIMVVALKPIQALSPIKRIRVSTYQAASGAGAAAMQELQEQCRQVLDGEEVKVDKFPHQLAFNMIPQVDVFTDNDYTCLLYTSPSPRDR
;
A
#
# COMPACT_ATOMS: atom_id res chain seq x y z
N PHE A 1 5.32 19.62 5.32
CA PHE A 1 6.39 18.78 5.84
C PHE A 1 7.75 19.42 5.48
N PRO A 2 8.63 19.63 6.44
CA PRO A 2 9.97 20.13 6.16
C PRO A 2 10.78 19.04 5.44
N VAL A 3 11.37 19.41 4.29
CA VAL A 3 12.23 18.55 3.48
C VAL A 3 13.44 19.38 3.07
N ASP A 4 14.61 18.99 3.50
CA ASP A 4 15.88 19.60 3.15
C ASP A 4 16.40 18.99 1.85
N GLU A 5 16.36 17.67 1.73
CA GLU A 5 16.74 16.92 0.54
C GLU A 5 15.68 15.86 0.19
N LEU A 6 15.45 15.66 -1.10
CA LEU A 6 14.57 14.63 -1.63
C LEU A 6 15.37 13.71 -2.54
N LEU A 7 15.30 12.40 -2.28
CA LEU A 7 15.85 11.37 -3.14
C LEU A 7 14.69 10.55 -3.74
N LEU A 8 14.71 10.37 -5.05
CA LEU A 8 13.72 9.58 -5.77
C LEU A 8 14.36 8.28 -6.25
N PHE A 9 13.71 7.15 -5.96
CA PHE A 9 14.14 5.83 -6.41
C PHE A 9 13.04 5.14 -7.20
N GLY A 10 13.43 4.36 -8.20
CA GLY A 10 12.48 3.62 -9.03
C GLY A 10 13.06 2.40 -9.70
N SER A 11 12.19 1.69 -10.43
CA SER A 11 12.58 0.56 -11.28
C SER A 11 13.40 1.01 -12.50
N PRO A 12 14.04 0.08 -13.26
CA PRO A 12 14.72 0.42 -14.51
C PRO A 12 13.88 1.21 -15.49
N ASN A 13 12.55 1.01 -15.50
CA ASN A 13 11.63 1.72 -16.40
C ASN A 13 11.39 3.19 -16.00
N SER A 14 11.69 3.57 -14.76
CA SER A 14 11.50 4.92 -14.23
C SER A 14 12.81 5.65 -13.96
N ALA A 15 13.91 4.95 -13.84
CA ALA A 15 15.23 5.55 -13.63
C ALA A 15 15.59 6.53 -14.77
N GLY A 16 16.20 7.65 -14.42
CA GLY A 16 16.54 8.74 -15.34
C GLY A 16 15.39 9.71 -15.63
N ARG A 17 14.15 9.44 -15.17
CA ARG A 17 13.06 10.43 -15.26
C ARG A 17 13.28 11.55 -14.26
N THR A 18 12.89 12.76 -14.64
CA THR A 18 13.01 13.95 -13.78
C THR A 18 11.63 14.41 -13.32
N TYR A 19 11.53 14.78 -12.05
CA TYR A 19 10.34 15.38 -11.46
C TYR A 19 10.67 16.70 -10.79
N ILE A 20 9.77 17.67 -10.87
CA ILE A 20 9.94 18.99 -10.25
C ILE A 20 9.27 18.97 -8.87
N PHE A 21 10.04 19.30 -7.83
CA PHE A 21 9.51 19.51 -6.48
C PHE A 21 10.05 20.82 -5.90
N LYS A 22 9.18 21.70 -5.44
CA LYS A 22 9.51 23.04 -4.92
C LYS A 22 10.45 23.83 -5.86
N GLY A 23 10.24 23.73 -7.18
CA GLY A 23 11.02 24.45 -8.20
C GLY A 23 12.41 23.90 -8.47
N ARG A 24 12.74 22.70 -7.99
CA ARG A 24 13.99 22.00 -8.26
C ARG A 24 13.71 20.70 -9.00
N ASP A 25 14.61 20.32 -9.89
CA ASP A 25 14.56 19.06 -10.61
C ASP A 25 15.19 17.94 -9.77
N TYR A 26 14.50 16.80 -9.71
CA TYR A 26 14.94 15.58 -9.02
C TYR A 26 14.90 14.42 -10.01
N GLU A 27 16.06 13.83 -10.25
CA GLU A 27 16.17 12.65 -11.08
C GLU A 27 15.88 11.38 -10.28
N VAL A 28 15.13 10.45 -10.88
CA VAL A 28 14.86 9.13 -10.30
C VAL A 28 16.09 8.24 -10.45
N LYS A 29 16.69 7.86 -9.36
CA LYS A 29 17.78 6.87 -9.29
C LYS A 29 17.22 5.46 -9.42
N LEU A 30 18.02 4.55 -9.99
CA LEU A 30 17.69 3.13 -9.97
C LEU A 30 17.76 2.60 -8.53
N LEU A 31 16.69 1.98 -8.06
CA LEU A 31 16.68 1.32 -6.74
C LEU A 31 17.57 0.06 -6.79
N GLN A 32 18.59 0.03 -5.96
CA GLN A 32 19.59 -1.05 -5.89
C GLN A 32 19.95 -1.36 -4.44
N GLU A 33 20.51 -2.55 -4.21
CA GLU A 33 21.03 -2.97 -2.91
C GLU A 33 22.43 -2.36 -2.69
N ASN A 34 22.48 -1.10 -2.30
CA ASN A 34 23.71 -0.32 -2.10
C ASN A 34 23.59 0.57 -0.85
N ASP A 35 24.40 1.61 -0.75
CA ASP A 35 24.44 2.52 0.39
C ASP A 35 23.77 3.89 0.11
N ASP A 36 22.93 3.99 -0.91
CA ASP A 36 22.26 5.26 -1.29
C ASP A 36 21.30 5.80 -0.20
N PHE A 37 20.91 4.94 0.76
CA PHE A 37 20.08 5.34 1.91
C PHE A 37 20.90 5.84 3.11
N ARG A 38 22.21 5.98 2.98
CA ARG A 38 23.05 6.57 4.05
C ARG A 38 22.70 8.05 4.21
N GLY A 39 22.32 8.44 5.44
CA GLY A 39 21.91 9.80 5.77
C GLY A 39 20.47 10.14 5.42
N VAL A 40 19.68 9.15 4.97
CA VAL A 40 18.22 9.29 4.80
C VAL A 40 17.55 9.09 6.15
N ASP A 41 16.70 10.06 6.55
CA ASP A 41 15.94 9.96 7.80
C ASP A 41 14.66 9.11 7.62
N VAL A 42 13.93 9.33 6.52
CA VAL A 42 12.64 8.67 6.25
C VAL A 42 12.55 8.24 4.80
N ALA A 43 12.14 7.01 4.57
CA ALA A 43 11.87 6.45 3.25
C ALA A 43 10.40 6.03 3.11
N PHE A 44 9.66 6.68 2.19
CA PHE A 44 8.31 6.26 1.82
C PHE A 44 8.38 5.21 0.71
N VAL A 45 7.84 4.02 0.96
CA VAL A 45 7.90 2.90 0.03
C VAL A 45 6.50 2.54 -0.46
N SER A 46 6.30 2.64 -1.78
CA SER A 46 5.04 2.30 -2.46
C SER A 46 5.31 1.59 -3.80
N ALA A 47 6.21 0.61 -3.77
CA ALA A 47 6.68 -0.11 -4.95
C ALA A 47 6.15 -1.57 -5.04
N GLY A 48 5.18 -1.91 -4.20
CA GLY A 48 4.60 -3.24 -4.06
C GLY A 48 5.39 -4.15 -3.12
N GLY A 49 4.72 -5.21 -2.63
CA GLY A 49 5.22 -6.06 -1.54
C GLY A 49 6.56 -6.74 -1.83
N SER A 50 6.79 -7.18 -3.05
CA SER A 50 8.06 -7.83 -3.43
C SER A 50 9.25 -6.87 -3.33
N ALA A 51 9.08 -5.63 -3.79
CA ALA A 51 10.10 -4.60 -3.69
C ALA A 51 10.32 -4.20 -2.22
N SER A 52 9.25 -4.01 -1.46
CA SER A 52 9.33 -3.69 -0.03
C SER A 52 10.12 -4.75 0.74
N LYS A 53 9.81 -6.04 0.55
CA LYS A 53 10.55 -7.15 1.19
C LYS A 53 12.02 -7.18 0.79
N ARG A 54 12.30 -7.01 -0.51
CA ARG A 54 13.67 -7.08 -1.04
C ARG A 54 14.56 -5.96 -0.51
N TYR A 55 14.05 -4.73 -0.44
CA TYR A 55 14.87 -3.56 -0.15
C TYR A 55 14.76 -3.06 1.30
N ALA A 56 13.93 -3.68 2.14
CA ALA A 56 13.72 -3.24 3.51
C ALA A 56 15.03 -3.11 4.31
N GLU A 57 15.87 -4.14 4.27
CA GLU A 57 17.17 -4.13 4.96
C GLU A 57 18.10 -3.06 4.38
N THR A 58 18.15 -2.93 3.04
CA THR A 58 18.95 -1.89 2.38
C THR A 58 18.55 -0.50 2.84
N ILE A 59 17.25 -0.25 3.01
CA ILE A 59 16.71 1.04 3.44
C ILE A 59 17.03 1.29 4.91
N THR A 60 16.81 0.31 5.77
CA THR A 60 16.87 0.52 7.23
C THR A 60 18.27 0.34 7.85
N LYS A 61 19.20 -0.33 7.18
CA LYS A 61 20.54 -0.65 7.70
C LYS A 61 21.36 0.58 8.14
N HIS A 62 21.07 1.76 7.60
CA HIS A 62 21.74 3.02 7.97
C HIS A 62 20.91 3.92 8.89
N GLY A 63 19.80 3.41 9.45
CA GLY A 63 18.98 4.11 10.43
C GLY A 63 17.77 4.85 9.84
N ALA A 64 17.54 4.79 8.54
CA ALA A 64 16.34 5.35 7.92
C ALA A 64 15.09 4.64 8.45
N VAL A 65 14.02 5.39 8.72
CA VAL A 65 12.71 4.84 9.02
C VAL A 65 11.98 4.57 7.71
N MET A 66 11.66 3.31 7.46
CA MET A 66 10.86 2.91 6.29
C MET A 66 9.37 2.96 6.63
N ILE A 67 8.61 3.75 5.88
CA ILE A 67 7.14 3.75 5.92
C ILE A 67 6.63 3.00 4.69
N ASP A 68 6.12 1.79 4.91
CA ASP A 68 5.72 0.88 3.83
C ASP A 68 4.22 0.92 3.56
N ASN A 69 3.83 1.29 2.34
CA ASN A 69 2.44 1.31 1.89
C ASN A 69 1.98 -0.01 1.25
N SER A 70 2.85 -1.02 1.18
CA SER A 70 2.49 -2.34 0.67
C SER A 70 1.88 -3.25 1.74
N SER A 71 1.47 -4.44 1.34
CA SER A 71 1.01 -5.47 2.29
C SER A 71 2.15 -6.29 2.91
N ALA A 72 3.42 -5.99 2.57
CA ALA A 72 4.57 -6.85 2.86
C ALA A 72 4.78 -7.14 4.35
N PHE A 73 4.54 -6.16 5.20
CA PHE A 73 4.87 -6.20 6.63
C PHE A 73 3.66 -6.06 7.56
N ARG A 74 2.45 -5.99 7.02
CA ARG A 74 1.23 -5.74 7.82
C ARG A 74 0.93 -6.82 8.85
N MET A 75 1.39 -8.05 8.62
CA MET A 75 1.16 -9.22 9.48
C MET A 75 2.40 -9.62 10.29
N GLU A 76 3.45 -8.83 10.26
CA GLU A 76 4.68 -9.12 11.01
C GLU A 76 4.56 -8.54 12.42
N ASP A 77 4.69 -9.38 13.45
CA ASP A 77 4.51 -8.98 14.86
C ASP A 77 5.51 -7.94 15.34
N ASP A 78 6.68 -7.87 14.70
CA ASP A 78 7.77 -6.96 15.00
C ASP A 78 7.74 -5.67 14.13
N VAL A 79 6.66 -5.45 13.39
CA VAL A 79 6.42 -4.24 12.59
C VAL A 79 5.11 -3.58 12.99
N PRO A 80 5.11 -2.35 13.53
CA PRO A 80 3.88 -1.68 13.91
C PRO A 80 3.03 -1.33 12.69
N LEU A 81 1.73 -1.64 12.77
CA LEU A 81 0.71 -1.26 11.80
C LEU A 81 0.04 0.02 12.29
N VAL A 82 0.29 1.15 11.62
CA VAL A 82 -0.03 2.47 12.16
C VAL A 82 -1.00 3.25 11.29
N VAL A 83 -2.03 3.79 11.95
CA VAL A 83 -2.86 4.90 11.46
C VAL A 83 -2.69 6.05 12.47
N PRO A 84 -2.01 7.15 12.12
CA PRO A 84 -1.61 8.19 13.09
C PRO A 84 -2.77 8.73 13.92
N GLU A 85 -3.96 8.90 13.35
CA GLU A 85 -5.16 9.36 14.04
C GLU A 85 -5.67 8.36 15.09
N CYS A 86 -5.24 7.10 15.00
CA CYS A 86 -5.73 6.03 15.87
C CYS A 86 -4.71 5.56 16.91
N ASN A 87 -3.46 5.36 16.49
CA ASN A 87 -2.41 4.72 17.28
C ASN A 87 -1.01 5.25 16.94
N ALA A 88 -0.82 6.57 16.90
CA ALA A 88 0.45 7.20 16.55
C ALA A 88 1.63 6.72 17.41
N GLU A 89 1.38 6.42 18.69
CA GLU A 89 2.41 6.00 19.63
C GLU A 89 3.05 4.67 19.24
N ASP A 90 2.31 3.77 18.57
CA ASP A 90 2.85 2.47 18.11
C ASP A 90 4.03 2.65 17.15
N ALA A 91 4.08 3.77 16.41
CA ALA A 91 5.19 4.11 15.53
C ALA A 91 6.54 4.28 16.25
N LEU A 92 6.52 4.49 17.56
CA LEU A 92 7.75 4.62 18.38
C LEU A 92 8.40 3.26 18.63
N ASN A 93 7.62 2.20 18.66
CA ASN A 93 8.11 0.83 18.84
C ASN A 93 8.26 0.13 17.48
N ARG A 94 9.36 0.38 16.79
CA ARG A 94 9.68 -0.15 15.46
C ARG A 94 11.05 -0.82 15.43
N PRO A 95 11.22 -2.01 16.02
CA PRO A 95 12.52 -2.65 16.18
C PRO A 95 13.25 -2.91 14.86
N ARG A 96 12.51 -3.07 13.74
CA ARG A 96 13.08 -3.23 12.40
C ARG A 96 13.28 -1.92 11.62
N GLY A 97 12.98 -0.76 12.25
CA GLY A 97 12.99 0.52 11.54
C GLY A 97 11.89 0.67 10.49
N ILE A 98 10.88 -0.23 10.51
CA ILE A 98 9.78 -0.25 9.54
C ILE A 98 8.47 0.10 10.26
N ILE A 99 7.63 0.88 9.58
CA ILE A 99 6.24 1.16 9.94
C ILE A 99 5.37 0.70 8.77
N ALA A 100 4.44 -0.20 9.02
CA ALA A 100 3.49 -0.65 8.01
C ALA A 100 2.26 0.27 7.98
N ASN A 101 1.85 0.66 6.77
CA ASN A 101 0.61 1.40 6.53
C ASN A 101 -0.51 0.41 6.20
N PRO A 102 -1.67 0.46 6.87
CA PRO A 102 -2.78 -0.45 6.61
C PRO A 102 -3.36 -0.33 5.20
N ASN A 103 -4.30 -1.20 4.88
CA ASN A 103 -5.06 -1.09 3.64
C ASN A 103 -5.84 0.24 3.59
N CYS A 104 -5.97 0.83 2.40
CA CYS A 104 -6.63 2.13 2.20
C CYS A 104 -8.07 2.16 2.74
N THR A 105 -8.86 1.11 2.51
CA THR A 105 -10.24 1.04 3.02
C THR A 105 -10.29 0.93 4.54
N THR A 106 -9.32 0.23 5.14
CA THR A 106 -9.16 0.17 6.60
C THR A 106 -8.86 1.54 7.18
N ILE A 107 -7.92 2.28 6.60
CA ILE A 107 -7.55 3.63 7.08
C ILE A 107 -8.77 4.55 7.05
N ILE A 108 -9.47 4.62 5.90
CA ILE A 108 -10.67 5.45 5.74
C ILE A 108 -11.71 5.11 6.81
N MET A 109 -11.96 3.83 7.05
CA MET A 109 -12.94 3.36 8.02
C MET A 109 -12.53 3.72 9.46
N VAL A 110 -11.31 3.40 9.89
CA VAL A 110 -10.91 3.59 11.30
C VAL A 110 -10.77 5.06 11.66
N VAL A 111 -10.31 5.92 10.75
CA VAL A 111 -10.25 7.37 10.96
C VAL A 111 -11.65 7.94 11.16
N ALA A 112 -12.63 7.52 10.36
CA ALA A 112 -14.02 7.96 10.49
C ALA A 112 -14.69 7.43 11.78
N LEU A 113 -14.34 6.21 12.21
CA LEU A 113 -14.94 5.57 13.37
C LEU A 113 -14.30 5.96 14.71
N LYS A 114 -13.05 6.43 14.71
CA LYS A 114 -12.31 6.80 15.94
C LYS A 114 -13.07 7.80 16.83
N PRO A 115 -13.60 8.93 16.33
CA PRO A 115 -14.36 9.85 17.15
C PRO A 115 -15.68 9.23 17.66
N ILE A 116 -16.31 8.36 16.88
CA ILE A 116 -17.53 7.67 17.31
C ILE A 116 -17.21 6.70 18.45
N GLN A 117 -16.13 5.94 18.33
CA GLN A 117 -15.65 5.02 19.38
C GLN A 117 -15.35 5.77 20.70
N ALA A 118 -14.85 7.00 20.63
CA ALA A 118 -14.57 7.82 21.81
C ALA A 118 -15.84 8.26 22.54
N LEU A 119 -16.95 8.47 21.80
CA LEU A 119 -18.23 8.87 22.35
C LEU A 119 -19.07 7.68 22.83
N SER A 120 -19.02 6.57 22.10
CA SER A 120 -19.79 5.37 22.39
C SER A 120 -19.06 4.13 21.89
N PRO A 121 -18.79 3.12 22.75
CA PRO A 121 -18.08 1.91 22.35
C PRO A 121 -18.76 1.19 21.20
N ILE A 122 -18.04 1.01 20.10
CA ILE A 122 -18.52 0.28 18.93
C ILE A 122 -18.48 -1.22 19.23
N LYS A 123 -19.64 -1.90 19.14
CA LYS A 123 -19.75 -3.34 19.41
C LYS A 123 -19.62 -4.19 18.15
N ARG A 124 -19.96 -3.65 16.99
CA ARG A 124 -19.92 -4.34 15.71
C ARG A 124 -19.85 -3.36 14.55
N ILE A 125 -19.04 -3.70 13.55
CA ILE A 125 -18.95 -3.00 12.28
C ILE A 125 -19.43 -3.95 11.17
N ARG A 126 -20.29 -3.44 10.29
CA ARG A 126 -20.62 -4.09 9.02
C ARG A 126 -20.33 -3.08 7.93
N VAL A 127 -19.47 -3.44 6.99
CA VAL A 127 -19.02 -2.57 5.93
C VAL A 127 -19.15 -3.25 4.57
N SER A 128 -19.53 -2.47 3.57
CA SER A 128 -19.45 -2.84 2.16
C SER A 128 -18.64 -1.79 1.44
N THR A 129 -17.72 -2.22 0.57
CA THR A 129 -16.83 -1.32 -0.16
C THR A 129 -16.96 -1.53 -1.66
N TYR A 130 -16.79 -0.44 -2.41
CA TYR A 130 -16.60 -0.47 -3.85
C TYR A 130 -15.19 0.02 -4.16
N GLN A 131 -14.41 -0.81 -4.83
CA GLN A 131 -13.01 -0.52 -5.11
C GLN A 131 -12.75 -0.52 -6.62
N ALA A 132 -12.01 0.49 -7.08
CA ALA A 132 -11.66 0.62 -8.49
C ALA A 132 -10.44 -0.25 -8.86
N ALA A 133 -10.34 -0.61 -10.14
CA ALA A 133 -9.20 -1.33 -10.71
C ALA A 133 -7.85 -0.65 -10.44
N SER A 134 -7.83 0.67 -10.30
CA SER A 134 -6.62 1.46 -10.03
C SER A 134 -5.92 1.05 -8.72
N GLY A 135 -6.65 0.57 -7.72
CA GLY A 135 -6.08 0.04 -6.47
C GLY A 135 -5.20 -1.20 -6.67
N ALA A 136 -5.42 -1.97 -7.75
CA ALA A 136 -4.61 -3.12 -8.12
C ALA A 136 -3.41 -2.77 -9.04
N GLY A 137 -3.21 -1.48 -9.33
CA GLY A 137 -2.06 -0.97 -10.07
C GLY A 137 -2.27 -0.78 -11.57
N ALA A 138 -1.21 -0.33 -12.25
CA ALA A 138 -1.27 0.05 -13.66
C ALA A 138 -1.69 -1.10 -14.60
N ALA A 139 -1.20 -2.32 -14.35
CA ALA A 139 -1.57 -3.50 -15.13
C ALA A 139 -3.08 -3.80 -15.07
N ALA A 140 -3.69 -3.65 -13.89
CA ALA A 140 -5.11 -3.85 -13.70
C ALA A 140 -5.95 -2.78 -14.43
N MET A 141 -5.50 -1.52 -14.45
CA MET A 141 -6.15 -0.47 -15.23
C MET A 141 -6.05 -0.72 -16.72
N GLN A 142 -4.89 -1.17 -17.20
CA GLN A 142 -4.67 -1.50 -18.61
C GLN A 142 -5.55 -2.67 -19.04
N GLU A 143 -5.64 -3.73 -18.23
CA GLU A 143 -6.54 -4.86 -18.49
C GLU A 143 -8.00 -4.41 -18.60
N LEU A 144 -8.47 -3.57 -17.65
CA LEU A 144 -9.83 -3.03 -17.70
C LEU A 144 -10.08 -2.25 -19.01
N GLN A 145 -9.15 -1.41 -19.44
CA GLN A 145 -9.27 -0.66 -20.68
C GLN A 145 -9.35 -1.58 -21.91
N GLU A 146 -8.51 -2.61 -21.92
CA GLU A 146 -8.49 -3.59 -23.02
C GLU A 146 -9.77 -4.43 -23.04
N GLN A 147 -10.23 -4.90 -21.91
CA GLN A 147 -11.51 -5.61 -21.78
C GLN A 147 -12.69 -4.74 -22.25
N CYS A 148 -12.70 -3.44 -21.95
CA CYS A 148 -13.75 -2.54 -22.46
C CYS A 148 -13.77 -2.50 -23.99
N ARG A 149 -12.62 -2.44 -24.66
CA ARG A 149 -12.53 -2.47 -26.12
C ARG A 149 -13.04 -3.81 -26.67
N GLN A 150 -12.53 -4.92 -26.12
CA GLN A 150 -12.92 -6.26 -26.54
C GLN A 150 -14.43 -6.48 -26.44
N VAL A 151 -15.07 -6.06 -25.36
CA VAL A 151 -16.53 -6.15 -25.21
C VAL A 151 -17.26 -5.31 -26.25
N LEU A 152 -16.82 -4.07 -26.51
CA LEU A 152 -17.46 -3.18 -27.46
C LEU A 152 -17.29 -3.64 -28.92
N ASP A 153 -16.15 -4.26 -29.21
CA ASP A 153 -15.83 -4.79 -30.54
C ASP A 153 -16.38 -6.20 -30.77
N GLY A 154 -17.00 -6.81 -29.75
CA GLY A 154 -17.54 -8.18 -29.82
C GLY A 154 -16.46 -9.26 -29.85
N GLU A 155 -15.28 -8.95 -29.35
CA GLU A 155 -14.16 -9.89 -29.26
C GLU A 155 -14.23 -10.72 -27.97
N GLU A 156 -13.47 -11.82 -27.93
CA GLU A 156 -13.30 -12.61 -26.73
C GLU A 156 -12.50 -11.83 -25.67
N VAL A 157 -13.08 -11.71 -24.45
CA VAL A 157 -12.48 -10.96 -23.37
C VAL A 157 -11.35 -11.75 -22.71
N LYS A 158 -10.15 -11.18 -22.68
CA LYS A 158 -8.99 -11.74 -21.99
C LYS A 158 -9.00 -11.35 -20.51
N VAL A 159 -8.84 -12.35 -19.64
CA VAL A 159 -8.77 -12.20 -18.20
C VAL A 159 -7.41 -12.69 -17.73
N ASP A 160 -6.58 -11.78 -17.17
CA ASP A 160 -5.20 -12.05 -16.78
C ASP A 160 -4.94 -11.65 -15.33
N LYS A 161 -5.18 -10.40 -14.97
CA LYS A 161 -4.90 -9.83 -13.64
C LYS A 161 -6.02 -10.11 -12.64
N PHE A 162 -7.26 -10.06 -13.07
CA PHE A 162 -8.43 -10.33 -12.25
C PHE A 162 -8.89 -11.78 -12.38
N PRO A 163 -9.64 -12.34 -11.40
CA PRO A 163 -10.18 -13.69 -11.51
C PRO A 163 -11.31 -13.81 -12.53
N HIS A 164 -11.93 -12.70 -12.92
CA HIS A 164 -13.07 -12.62 -13.83
C HIS A 164 -13.00 -11.33 -14.66
N GLN A 165 -13.78 -11.29 -15.76
CA GLN A 165 -13.99 -10.06 -16.52
C GLN A 165 -14.45 -8.94 -15.57
N LEU A 166 -13.78 -7.78 -15.63
CA LEU A 166 -14.14 -6.59 -14.87
C LEU A 166 -14.90 -5.56 -15.70
N ALA A 167 -14.63 -5.47 -17.01
CA ALA A 167 -15.35 -4.54 -17.87
C ALA A 167 -16.86 -4.81 -17.87
N PHE A 168 -17.66 -3.77 -17.58
CA PHE A 168 -19.13 -3.81 -17.46
C PHE A 168 -19.62 -4.82 -16.40
N ASN A 169 -18.81 -5.11 -15.41
CA ASN A 169 -19.08 -6.09 -14.36
C ASN A 169 -18.65 -5.58 -12.98
N MET A 170 -19.04 -6.31 -11.95
CA MET A 170 -18.63 -6.11 -10.59
C MET A 170 -18.20 -7.46 -10.01
N ILE A 171 -16.92 -7.58 -9.61
CA ILE A 171 -16.39 -8.80 -9.03
C ILE A 171 -16.61 -8.72 -7.51
N PRO A 172 -17.40 -9.62 -6.89
CA PRO A 172 -17.68 -9.59 -5.46
C PRO A 172 -16.53 -10.16 -4.63
N GLN A 173 -15.32 -9.78 -4.98
CA GLN A 173 -14.08 -10.21 -4.34
C GLN A 173 -13.02 -9.12 -4.46
N VAL A 174 -12.32 -8.84 -3.37
CA VAL A 174 -11.11 -8.03 -3.34
C VAL A 174 -10.04 -8.82 -2.61
N ASP A 175 -8.83 -8.90 -3.24
CA ASP A 175 -7.68 -9.63 -2.72
C ASP A 175 -7.85 -11.17 -2.75
N VAL A 176 -6.91 -11.90 -2.16
CA VAL A 176 -6.83 -13.36 -2.20
C VAL A 176 -7.53 -13.96 -1.00
N PHE A 177 -8.28 -15.05 -1.19
CA PHE A 177 -8.86 -15.84 -0.10
C PHE A 177 -7.76 -16.51 0.72
N THR A 178 -7.94 -16.50 2.03
CA THR A 178 -7.14 -17.24 3.00
C THR A 178 -7.84 -18.57 3.37
N ASP A 179 -7.15 -19.43 4.11
CA ASP A 179 -7.64 -20.78 4.46
C ASP A 179 -8.94 -20.79 5.28
N ASN A 180 -9.37 -19.64 5.78
CA ASN A 180 -10.61 -19.49 6.56
C ASN A 180 -11.76 -18.83 5.78
N ASP A 181 -11.72 -18.87 4.46
CA ASP A 181 -12.71 -18.28 3.54
C ASP A 181 -12.86 -16.75 3.60
N TYR A 182 -11.95 -16.04 4.33
CA TYR A 182 -11.87 -14.57 4.29
C TYR A 182 -10.77 -14.14 3.33
N THR A 183 -10.92 -12.94 2.77
CA THR A 183 -9.83 -12.36 1.96
C THR A 183 -8.77 -11.73 2.84
N CYS A 184 -7.53 -11.65 2.35
CA CYS A 184 -6.42 -10.96 3.02
C CYS A 184 -6.77 -9.53 3.44
N LEU A 185 -7.63 -8.85 2.69
CA LEU A 185 -8.13 -7.52 3.02
C LEU A 185 -8.80 -7.46 4.40
N LEU A 186 -9.59 -8.48 4.75
CA LEU A 186 -10.28 -8.55 6.05
C LEU A 186 -9.32 -8.92 7.19
N TYR A 187 -8.30 -9.71 6.89
CA TYR A 187 -7.28 -10.11 7.86
C TYR A 187 -6.35 -8.95 8.27
N THR A 188 -6.04 -8.06 7.33
CA THR A 188 -5.19 -6.88 7.57
C THR A 188 -5.97 -5.68 8.11
N SER A 189 -7.21 -5.89 8.55
CA SER A 189 -8.02 -4.91 9.26
C SER A 189 -8.04 -5.28 10.75
N PRO A 190 -6.98 -4.99 11.53
CA PRO A 190 -6.95 -5.36 12.94
C PRO A 190 -8.12 -4.68 13.66
N SER A 191 -9.02 -5.50 14.19
CA SER A 191 -10.04 -5.03 15.10
C SER A 191 -9.37 -4.68 16.44
N PRO A 192 -9.78 -3.60 17.12
CA PRO A 192 -9.32 -3.31 18.48
C PRO A 192 -9.60 -4.43 19.51
N ARG A 193 -10.28 -5.51 19.10
CA ARG A 193 -10.56 -6.69 19.91
C ARG A 193 -9.56 -7.82 19.77
N ASP A 194 -8.64 -7.73 18.81
CA ASP A 194 -7.70 -8.82 18.51
C ASP A 194 -6.34 -8.60 19.19
N ARG A 195 -6.30 -7.65 20.16
CA ARG A 195 -5.16 -7.39 21.06
C ARG A 195 -5.59 -7.38 22.50
#